data_136b630415fdd4c4c2a513d8702403e5
#
_entry.id   136b630415fdd4c4c2a513d8702403e5
#
_cell.length_a   1.000
_cell.length_b   1.000
_cell.length_c   1.000
_cell.angle_alpha   90.00
_cell.angle_beta   90.00
_cell.angle_gamma   90.00
#
_symmetry.space_group_name_H-M   'P 1'
#
loop_
_entity.id
_entity.type
_entity.pdbx_description
1 polymer ?
#
loop_
_entity_poly.entity_id
_entity_poly.type
_entity_poly.pdbx_seq_one_letter_code
_entity_poly.pdbx_strand_id
1 'polypeptide(L)'
;KACSTGDLGYYSQGRKWPGAVVSIASNALQNVFFPVFSSLKDDRPALVRMMRACLLSGSLVVVPAAFFCAASAEPIVALLLTEKWLPSVPIFQMACLSNSVLLLQLVNLRAYMALGRSGLYLKLQVVKVVLGGVVICAAAAVSKDIYVVSFFTAATAVLSVLLVDMQPAMRFVGYSRSCQLKDSLPIYLLSTAAAGAAFCVSFAGLSYGAQLLF
;
A
#
# COMPACT_ATOMS: atom_id res chain seq x y z
N LYS A 1 1.08 -11.67 28.09
CA LYS A 1 1.99 -11.73 26.91
C LYS A 1 1.19 -12.30 25.75
N ALA A 2 0.79 -11.49 24.78
CA ALA A 2 -0.05 -11.89 23.65
C ALA A 2 0.75 -12.64 22.56
N CYS A 3 2.03 -12.28 22.34
CA CYS A 3 2.90 -12.89 21.33
C CYS A 3 4.28 -13.16 21.91
N SER A 4 5.00 -14.12 21.33
CA SER A 4 6.41 -14.40 21.64
C SER A 4 7.32 -13.25 21.15
N THR A 5 8.49 -13.10 21.77
CA THR A 5 9.51 -12.16 21.26
C THR A 5 9.97 -12.50 19.84
N GLY A 6 9.95 -13.79 19.48
CA GLY A 6 10.22 -14.27 18.12
C GLY A 6 9.17 -13.80 17.10
N ASP A 7 7.87 -13.88 17.46
CA ASP A 7 6.76 -13.46 16.61
C ASP A 7 6.84 -11.97 16.29
N LEU A 8 7.20 -11.15 17.28
CA LEU A 8 7.40 -9.71 17.09
C LEU A 8 8.57 -9.42 16.13
N GLY A 9 9.62 -10.26 16.18
CA GLY A 9 10.73 -10.22 15.23
C GLY A 9 10.26 -10.49 13.79
N TYR A 10 9.49 -11.55 13.57
CA TYR A 10 8.94 -11.87 12.24
C TYR A 10 8.03 -10.77 11.71
N TYR A 11 7.18 -10.20 12.56
CA TYR A 11 6.33 -9.06 12.20
C TYR A 11 7.13 -7.82 11.78
N SER A 12 8.13 -7.48 12.57
CA SER A 12 8.99 -6.32 12.31
C SER A 12 9.75 -6.47 10.98
N GLN A 13 10.37 -7.61 10.74
CA GLN A 13 11.12 -7.86 9.50
C GLN A 13 10.21 -7.99 8.29
N GLY A 14 9.08 -8.68 8.39
CA GLY A 14 8.12 -8.84 7.30
C GLY A 14 7.55 -7.50 6.81
N ARG A 15 7.43 -6.48 7.68
CA ARG A 15 6.94 -5.14 7.30
C ARG A 15 8.03 -4.15 6.92
N LYS A 16 9.25 -4.31 7.43
CA LYS A 16 10.35 -3.36 7.24
C LYS A 16 10.73 -3.20 5.78
N TRP A 17 10.92 -4.28 5.06
CA TRP A 17 11.42 -4.26 3.69
C TRP A 17 10.39 -3.73 2.68
N PRO A 18 9.14 -4.21 2.66
CA PRO A 18 8.11 -3.62 1.82
C PRO A 18 7.89 -2.13 2.11
N GLY A 19 7.95 -1.75 3.39
CA GLY A 19 7.83 -0.36 3.82
C GLY A 19 8.98 0.53 3.34
N ALA A 20 10.21 0.04 3.34
CA ALA A 20 11.37 0.79 2.87
C ALA A 20 11.28 1.12 1.37
N VAL A 21 10.93 0.15 0.53
CA VAL A 21 10.75 0.36 -0.92
C VAL A 21 9.68 1.39 -1.19
N VAL A 22 8.53 1.26 -0.52
CA VAL A 22 7.41 2.22 -0.68
C VAL A 22 7.76 3.60 -0.16
N SER A 23 8.53 3.72 0.93
CA SER A 23 8.92 5.02 1.47
C SER A 23 9.81 5.80 0.50
N ILE A 24 10.73 5.14 -0.18
CA ILE A 24 11.59 5.76 -1.20
C ILE A 24 10.75 6.31 -2.35
N ALA A 25 9.87 5.47 -2.92
CA ALA A 25 8.99 5.86 -4.01
C ALA A 25 8.03 6.99 -3.59
N SER A 26 7.43 6.87 -2.40
CA SER A 26 6.49 7.86 -1.87
C SER A 26 7.15 9.20 -1.60
N ASN A 27 8.37 9.23 -1.07
CA ASN A 27 9.09 10.47 -0.80
C ASN A 27 9.44 11.21 -2.10
N ALA A 28 9.90 10.50 -3.12
CA ALA A 28 10.16 11.07 -4.43
C ALA A 28 8.89 11.70 -5.04
N LEU A 29 7.78 10.99 -5.01
CA LEU A 29 6.50 11.46 -5.55
C LEU A 29 5.91 12.62 -4.73
N GLN A 30 6.05 12.61 -3.41
CA GLN A 30 5.54 13.66 -2.54
C GLN A 30 6.16 15.02 -2.83
N ASN A 31 7.44 15.06 -3.12
CA ASN A 31 8.17 16.30 -3.42
C ASN A 31 7.70 16.93 -4.74
N VAL A 32 7.15 16.14 -5.66
CA VAL A 32 6.64 16.61 -6.96
C VAL A 32 5.15 16.96 -6.88
N PHE A 33 4.34 16.14 -6.20
CA PHE A 33 2.88 16.29 -6.23
C PHE A 33 2.39 17.56 -5.54
N PHE A 34 2.95 17.89 -4.37
CA PHE A 34 2.47 19.05 -3.62
C PHE A 34 2.63 20.38 -4.35
N PRO A 35 3.81 20.77 -4.89
CA PRO A 35 3.97 22.02 -5.62
C PRO A 35 3.12 22.07 -6.89
N VAL A 36 3.02 20.95 -7.63
CA VAL A 36 2.21 20.89 -8.86
C VAL A 36 0.72 21.04 -8.54
N PHE A 37 0.20 20.37 -7.51
CA PHE A 37 -1.21 20.52 -7.13
C PHE A 37 -1.49 21.92 -6.57
N SER A 38 -0.55 22.51 -5.86
CA SER A 38 -0.68 23.87 -5.34
C SER A 38 -0.73 24.94 -6.45
N SER A 39 -0.01 24.76 -7.55
CA SER A 39 -0.08 25.67 -8.70
C SER A 39 -1.41 25.59 -9.47
N LEU A 40 -2.13 24.46 -9.33
CA LEU A 40 -3.40 24.19 -10.01
C LEU A 40 -4.63 24.33 -9.07
N LYS A 41 -4.47 24.84 -7.87
CA LYS A 41 -5.53 24.91 -6.85
C LYS A 41 -6.80 25.66 -7.29
N ASP A 42 -6.64 26.64 -8.15
CA ASP A 42 -7.72 27.51 -8.63
C ASP A 42 -8.36 26.99 -9.95
N ASP A 43 -7.71 26.02 -10.63
CA ASP A 43 -8.24 25.34 -11.82
C ASP A 43 -8.60 23.89 -11.49
N ARG A 44 -9.85 23.66 -11.07
CA ARG A 44 -10.35 22.33 -10.69
C ARG A 44 -10.22 21.28 -11.79
N PRO A 45 -10.61 21.55 -13.05
CA PRO A 45 -10.43 20.60 -14.14
C PRO A 45 -8.98 20.21 -14.38
N ALA A 46 -8.06 21.18 -14.34
CA ALA A 46 -6.63 20.91 -14.49
C ALA A 46 -6.09 20.08 -13.30
N LEU A 47 -6.49 20.40 -12.07
CA LEU A 47 -6.12 19.65 -10.88
C LEU A 47 -6.59 18.18 -10.98
N VAL A 48 -7.83 17.93 -11.41
CA VAL A 48 -8.36 16.55 -11.58
C VAL A 48 -7.57 15.80 -12.66
N ARG A 49 -7.30 16.42 -13.80
CA ARG A 49 -6.47 15.80 -14.86
C ARG A 49 -5.07 15.43 -14.35
N MET A 50 -4.46 16.33 -13.58
CA MET A 50 -3.13 16.08 -13.02
C MET A 50 -3.15 15.00 -11.95
N MET A 51 -4.12 14.99 -11.05
CA MET A 51 -4.28 13.91 -10.07
C MET A 51 -4.46 12.56 -10.76
N ARG A 52 -5.26 12.51 -11.83
CA ARG A 52 -5.47 11.30 -12.63
C ARG A 52 -4.16 10.84 -13.29
N ALA A 53 -3.42 11.74 -13.90
CA ALA A 53 -2.13 11.44 -14.51
C ALA A 53 -1.13 10.89 -13.47
N CYS A 54 -1.01 11.55 -12.31
CA CYS A 54 -0.16 11.10 -11.21
C CYS A 54 -0.57 9.74 -10.65
N LEU A 55 -1.89 9.51 -10.53
CA LEU A 55 -2.41 8.23 -10.06
C LEU A 55 -2.08 7.11 -11.04
N LEU A 56 -2.35 7.30 -12.34
CA LEU A 56 -2.11 6.28 -13.36
C LEU A 56 -0.63 5.98 -13.53
N SER A 57 0.22 7.02 -13.73
CA SER A 57 1.65 6.83 -13.93
C SER A 57 2.33 6.19 -12.72
N GLY A 58 2.00 6.64 -11.51
CA GLY A 58 2.55 6.07 -10.29
C GLY A 58 2.04 4.65 -10.02
N SER A 59 0.74 4.38 -10.24
CA SER A 59 0.17 3.05 -10.07
C SER A 59 0.77 2.04 -11.03
N LEU A 60 1.10 2.46 -12.27
CA LEU A 60 1.73 1.59 -13.27
C LEU A 60 3.10 1.04 -12.82
N VAL A 61 3.77 1.75 -11.92
CA VAL A 61 5.06 1.32 -11.37
C VAL A 61 4.88 0.62 -10.02
N VAL A 62 4.16 1.27 -9.10
CA VAL A 62 4.07 0.82 -7.70
C VAL A 62 3.25 -0.46 -7.56
N VAL A 63 2.13 -0.59 -8.28
CA VAL A 63 1.23 -1.73 -8.13
C VAL A 63 1.86 -3.02 -8.66
N PRO A 64 2.38 -3.08 -9.92
CA PRO A 64 3.06 -4.28 -10.40
C PRO A 64 4.24 -4.68 -9.53
N ALA A 65 5.07 -3.71 -9.11
CA ALA A 65 6.21 -3.98 -8.24
C ALA A 65 5.78 -4.58 -6.89
N ALA A 66 4.73 -4.05 -6.26
CA ALA A 66 4.21 -4.58 -5.00
C ALA A 66 3.65 -6.00 -5.16
N PHE A 67 2.92 -6.27 -6.25
CA PHE A 67 2.36 -7.60 -6.55
C PHE A 67 3.46 -8.61 -6.90
N PHE A 68 4.46 -8.20 -7.67
CA PHE A 68 5.62 -9.04 -7.96
C PHE A 68 6.41 -9.39 -6.69
N CYS A 69 6.68 -8.40 -5.83
CA CYS A 69 7.32 -8.65 -4.54
C CYS A 69 6.49 -9.58 -3.64
N ALA A 70 5.16 -9.47 -3.66
CA ALA A 70 4.29 -10.36 -2.91
C ALA A 70 4.32 -11.80 -3.45
N ALA A 71 4.34 -11.98 -4.78
CA ALA A 71 4.41 -13.29 -5.43
C ALA A 71 5.78 -13.96 -5.21
N SER A 72 6.86 -13.18 -5.23
CA SER A 72 8.24 -13.64 -5.03
C SER A 72 8.73 -13.48 -3.58
N ALA A 73 7.82 -13.40 -2.61
CA ALA A 73 8.18 -13.09 -1.22
C ALA A 73 9.11 -14.15 -0.60
N GLU A 74 8.89 -15.44 -0.88
CA GLU A 74 9.70 -16.53 -0.35
C GLU A 74 11.15 -16.45 -0.82
N PRO A 75 11.47 -16.42 -2.14
CA PRO A 75 12.85 -16.26 -2.58
C PRO A 75 13.48 -14.94 -2.13
N ILE A 76 12.73 -13.84 -2.09
CA ILE A 76 13.22 -12.56 -1.59
C ILE A 76 13.64 -12.65 -0.12
N VAL A 77 12.79 -13.23 0.73
CA VAL A 77 13.08 -13.38 2.17
C VAL A 77 14.23 -14.35 2.39
N ALA A 78 14.28 -15.48 1.68
CA ALA A 78 15.36 -16.47 1.80
C ALA A 78 16.73 -15.87 1.40
N LEU A 79 16.79 -15.10 0.32
CA LEU A 79 18.04 -14.50 -0.17
C LEU A 79 18.50 -13.29 0.66
N LEU A 80 17.57 -12.42 1.09
CA LEU A 80 17.92 -11.19 1.82
C LEU A 80 18.07 -11.40 3.32
N LEU A 81 17.26 -12.28 3.90
CA LEU A 81 17.13 -12.43 5.35
C LEU A 81 17.59 -13.79 5.88
N THR A 82 17.83 -14.75 5.02
CA THR A 82 18.10 -16.17 5.31
C THR A 82 16.84 -16.99 5.62
N GLU A 83 16.94 -18.31 5.53
CA GLU A 83 15.81 -19.26 5.73
C GLU A 83 15.16 -19.16 7.11
N LYS A 84 15.90 -18.71 8.13
CA LYS A 84 15.37 -18.47 9.49
C LYS A 84 14.15 -17.55 9.50
N TRP A 85 14.04 -16.67 8.52
CA TRP A 85 12.99 -15.66 8.44
C TRP A 85 11.81 -16.04 7.53
N LEU A 86 11.79 -17.23 6.98
CA LEU A 86 10.67 -17.75 6.17
C LEU A 86 9.29 -17.62 6.85
N PRO A 87 9.16 -17.78 8.19
CA PRO A 87 7.89 -17.51 8.85
C PRO A 87 7.37 -16.06 8.69
N SER A 88 8.22 -15.10 8.30
CA SER A 88 7.79 -13.72 8.02
C SER A 88 7.18 -13.53 6.62
N VAL A 89 7.25 -14.53 5.73
CA VAL A 89 6.76 -14.44 4.33
C VAL A 89 5.28 -14.03 4.24
N PRO A 90 4.33 -14.61 4.98
CA PRO A 90 2.93 -14.17 4.90
C PRO A 90 2.75 -12.71 5.32
N ILE A 91 3.50 -12.25 6.31
CA ILE A 91 3.46 -10.86 6.79
C ILE A 91 4.02 -9.91 5.71
N PHE A 92 5.11 -10.31 5.06
CA PHE A 92 5.71 -9.59 3.94
C PHE A 92 4.72 -9.46 2.77
N GLN A 93 4.05 -10.55 2.39
CA GLN A 93 3.03 -10.53 1.33
C GLN A 93 1.87 -9.58 1.65
N MET A 94 1.31 -9.67 2.86
CA MET A 94 0.24 -8.77 3.32
C MET A 94 0.70 -7.30 3.32
N ALA A 95 1.95 -7.03 3.71
CA ALA A 95 2.52 -5.69 3.69
C ALA A 95 2.69 -5.16 2.26
N CYS A 96 3.18 -5.97 1.31
CA CYS A 96 3.29 -5.59 -0.10
C CYS A 96 1.90 -5.23 -0.68
N LEU A 97 0.90 -6.10 -0.49
CA LEU A 97 -0.46 -5.88 -1.00
C LEU A 97 -1.12 -4.64 -0.38
N SER A 98 -0.97 -4.43 0.94
CA SER A 98 -1.52 -3.24 1.59
C SER A 98 -0.82 -1.95 1.16
N ASN A 99 0.47 -2.01 0.84
CA ASN A 99 1.24 -0.88 0.35
C ASN A 99 0.88 -0.47 -1.08
N SER A 100 0.31 -1.37 -1.89
CA SER A 100 -0.10 -1.06 -3.27
C SER A 100 -1.13 0.08 -3.35
N VAL A 101 -1.98 0.26 -2.32
CA VAL A 101 -2.99 1.33 -2.27
C VAL A 101 -2.46 2.66 -1.72
N LEU A 102 -1.22 2.73 -1.25
CA LEU A 102 -0.65 3.96 -0.65
C LEU A 102 -0.59 5.13 -1.64
N LEU A 103 -0.46 4.85 -2.94
CA LEU A 103 -0.45 5.90 -3.95
C LEU A 103 -1.81 6.61 -4.05
N LEU A 104 -2.92 5.86 -3.97
CA LEU A 104 -4.27 6.43 -3.91
C LEU A 104 -4.41 7.38 -2.72
N GLN A 105 -3.92 6.96 -1.56
CA GLN A 105 -3.87 7.79 -0.36
C GLN A 105 -3.04 9.05 -0.59
N LEU A 106 -1.82 8.90 -1.12
CA LEU A 106 -0.87 9.99 -1.31
C LEU A 106 -1.43 11.09 -2.20
N VAL A 107 -1.95 10.72 -3.37
CA VAL A 107 -2.54 11.68 -4.35
C VAL A 107 -3.69 12.46 -3.72
N ASN A 108 -4.61 11.78 -3.03
CA ASN A 108 -5.76 12.44 -2.41
C ASN A 108 -5.34 13.39 -1.26
N LEU A 109 -4.49 12.92 -0.35
CA LEU A 109 -4.06 13.72 0.79
C LEU A 109 -3.23 14.94 0.38
N ARG A 110 -2.39 14.82 -0.65
CA ARG A 110 -1.62 15.97 -1.19
C ARG A 110 -2.52 16.99 -1.88
N ALA A 111 -3.55 16.54 -2.59
CA ALA A 111 -4.53 17.44 -3.18
C ALA A 111 -5.30 18.23 -2.10
N TYR A 112 -5.71 17.60 -0.99
CA TYR A 112 -6.36 18.31 0.12
C TYR A 112 -5.44 19.36 0.77
N MET A 113 -4.16 19.04 0.95
CA MET A 113 -3.18 20.00 1.47
C MET A 113 -2.97 21.17 0.51
N ALA A 114 -2.83 20.92 -0.79
CA ALA A 114 -2.67 21.94 -1.82
C ALA A 114 -3.87 22.91 -1.90
N LEU A 115 -5.07 22.40 -1.61
CA LEU A 115 -6.30 23.22 -1.52
C LEU A 115 -6.43 23.99 -0.19
N GLY A 116 -5.41 23.99 0.66
CA GLY A 116 -5.45 24.64 1.98
C GLY A 116 -6.33 23.94 3.03
N ARG A 117 -6.71 22.68 2.77
CA ARG A 117 -7.57 21.88 3.67
C ARG A 117 -6.76 21.02 4.64
N SER A 118 -5.74 21.61 5.29
CA SER A 118 -4.90 20.89 6.26
C SER A 118 -5.68 20.33 7.46
N GLY A 119 -6.75 21.03 7.89
CA GLY A 119 -7.64 20.54 8.94
C GLY A 119 -8.41 19.28 8.54
N LEU A 120 -8.80 19.14 7.26
CA LEU A 120 -9.39 17.90 6.73
C LEU A 120 -8.36 16.78 6.73
N TYR A 121 -7.15 17.04 6.24
CA TYR A 121 -6.03 16.08 6.27
C TYR A 121 -5.82 15.54 7.69
N LEU A 122 -5.72 16.42 8.69
CA LEU A 122 -5.54 16.02 10.09
C LEU A 122 -6.69 15.14 10.60
N LYS A 123 -7.94 15.53 10.33
CA LYS A 123 -9.12 14.75 10.73
C LYS A 123 -9.11 13.34 10.13
N LEU A 124 -8.80 13.20 8.84
CA LEU A 124 -8.70 11.89 8.17
C LEU A 124 -7.59 11.03 8.79
N GLN A 125 -6.44 11.62 9.09
CA GLN A 125 -5.33 10.89 9.73
C GLN A 125 -5.69 10.43 11.16
N VAL A 126 -6.30 11.28 11.96
CA VAL A 126 -6.76 10.92 13.30
C VAL A 126 -7.77 9.77 13.25
N VAL A 127 -8.77 9.85 12.36
CA VAL A 127 -9.77 8.79 12.20
C VAL A 127 -9.08 7.45 11.85
N LYS A 128 -8.11 7.46 10.93
CA LYS A 128 -7.39 6.24 10.54
C LYS A 128 -6.56 5.66 11.68
N VAL A 129 -5.85 6.51 12.42
CA VAL A 129 -5.03 6.06 13.57
C VAL A 129 -5.93 5.43 14.64
N VAL A 130 -7.05 6.06 14.96
CA VAL A 130 -8.00 5.54 15.96
C VAL A 130 -8.61 4.22 15.49
N LEU A 131 -9.14 4.18 14.25
CA LEU A 131 -9.73 2.95 13.69
C LEU A 131 -8.70 1.83 13.61
N GLY A 132 -7.49 2.12 13.11
CA GLY A 132 -6.40 1.15 13.03
C GLY A 132 -5.99 0.63 14.40
N GLY A 133 -5.84 1.51 15.39
CA GLY A 133 -5.52 1.15 16.76
C GLY A 133 -6.58 0.24 17.39
N VAL A 134 -7.85 0.58 17.24
CA VAL A 134 -8.96 -0.25 17.76
C VAL A 134 -8.97 -1.64 17.13
N VAL A 135 -8.83 -1.72 15.78
CA VAL A 135 -8.82 -3.01 15.08
C VAL A 135 -7.62 -3.85 15.47
N ILE A 136 -6.43 -3.27 15.58
CA ILE A 136 -5.22 -4.00 15.99
C ILE A 136 -5.35 -4.51 17.43
N CYS A 137 -5.84 -3.68 18.37
CA CYS A 137 -6.06 -4.08 19.75
C CYS A 137 -7.10 -5.20 19.85
N ALA A 138 -8.21 -5.10 19.12
CA ALA A 138 -9.25 -6.13 19.07
C ALA A 138 -8.70 -7.45 18.48
N ALA A 139 -7.99 -7.39 17.37
CA ALA A 139 -7.38 -8.56 16.74
C ALA A 139 -6.38 -9.26 17.68
N ALA A 140 -5.52 -8.49 18.36
CA ALA A 140 -4.55 -9.01 19.32
C ALA A 140 -5.19 -9.60 20.57
N ALA A 141 -6.33 -9.06 21.01
CA ALA A 141 -7.07 -9.58 22.17
C ALA A 141 -7.77 -10.91 21.86
N VAL A 142 -8.29 -11.05 20.64
CA VAL A 142 -9.08 -12.23 20.23
C VAL A 142 -8.19 -13.40 19.80
N SER A 143 -7.22 -13.17 18.92
CA SER A 143 -6.54 -14.27 18.23
C SER A 143 -5.18 -14.63 18.81
N LYS A 144 -4.48 -13.72 19.47
CA LYS A 144 -3.08 -13.88 19.94
C LYS A 144 -2.10 -14.36 18.85
N ASP A 145 -2.54 -14.39 17.59
CA ASP A 145 -1.79 -14.86 16.44
C ASP A 145 -1.31 -13.64 15.62
N ILE A 146 0.00 -13.58 15.38
CA ILE A 146 0.63 -12.47 14.65
C ILE A 146 0.18 -12.38 13.19
N TYR A 147 -0.17 -13.50 12.56
CA TYR A 147 -0.65 -13.53 11.18
C TYR A 147 -2.05 -12.92 11.07
N VAL A 148 -2.92 -13.23 12.02
CA VAL A 148 -4.26 -12.63 12.10
C VAL A 148 -4.17 -11.12 12.34
N VAL A 149 -3.32 -10.69 13.28
CA VAL A 149 -3.07 -9.25 13.51
C VAL A 149 -2.53 -8.57 12.24
N SER A 150 -1.62 -9.22 11.50
CA SER A 150 -1.08 -8.70 10.24
C SER A 150 -2.14 -8.57 9.16
N PHE A 151 -3.03 -9.56 9.04
CA PHE A 151 -4.14 -9.53 8.09
C PHE A 151 -5.10 -8.36 8.39
N PHE A 152 -5.55 -8.23 9.64
CA PHE A 152 -6.44 -7.14 10.01
C PHE A 152 -5.78 -5.76 9.85
N THR A 153 -4.48 -5.65 10.12
CA THR A 153 -3.73 -4.41 9.88
C THR A 153 -3.70 -4.07 8.39
N ALA A 154 -3.41 -5.04 7.52
CA ALA A 154 -3.39 -4.85 6.07
C ALA A 154 -4.78 -4.51 5.53
N ALA A 155 -5.82 -5.24 5.96
CA ALA A 155 -7.20 -4.99 5.58
C ALA A 155 -7.66 -3.58 6.01
N THR A 156 -7.35 -3.17 7.25
CA THR A 156 -7.69 -1.84 7.75
C THR A 156 -6.97 -0.75 6.96
N ALA A 157 -5.70 -0.95 6.59
CA ALA A 157 -4.96 0.00 5.75
C ALA A 157 -5.65 0.20 4.39
N VAL A 158 -6.02 -0.89 3.70
CA VAL A 158 -6.74 -0.84 2.42
C VAL A 158 -8.11 -0.18 2.58
N LEU A 159 -8.92 -0.62 3.55
CA LEU A 159 -10.25 -0.07 3.80
C LEU A 159 -10.21 1.40 4.17
N SER A 160 -9.22 1.84 4.94
CA SER A 160 -9.08 3.25 5.32
C SER A 160 -8.79 4.14 4.12
N VAL A 161 -8.01 3.70 3.15
CA VAL A 161 -7.80 4.45 1.89
C VAL A 161 -9.10 4.53 1.09
N LEU A 162 -9.79 3.42 0.91
CA LEU A 162 -11.01 3.35 0.10
C LEU A 162 -12.19 4.09 0.72
N LEU A 163 -12.37 4.01 2.04
CA LEU A 163 -13.54 4.55 2.73
C LEU A 163 -13.31 5.94 3.33
N VAL A 164 -12.08 6.26 3.74
CA VAL A 164 -11.78 7.51 4.44
C VAL A 164 -11.09 8.50 3.52
N ASP A 165 -9.97 8.13 2.88
CA ASP A 165 -9.16 9.10 2.11
C ASP A 165 -9.80 9.50 0.77
N MET A 166 -10.53 8.60 0.10
CA MET A 166 -11.15 8.87 -1.20
C MET A 166 -12.53 9.55 -1.09
N GLN A 167 -13.21 9.49 0.06
CA GLN A 167 -14.55 10.04 0.23
C GLN A 167 -14.63 11.56 -0.02
N PRO A 168 -13.73 12.40 0.51
CA PRO A 168 -13.83 13.84 0.33
C PRO A 168 -13.44 14.31 -1.08
N ALA A 169 -12.80 13.47 -1.90
CA ALA A 169 -12.26 13.85 -3.20
C ALA A 169 -13.33 14.38 -4.15
N MET A 170 -14.52 13.77 -4.18
CA MET A 170 -15.63 14.24 -5.00
C MET A 170 -16.08 15.65 -4.58
N ARG A 171 -16.23 15.88 -3.27
CA ARG A 171 -16.76 17.14 -2.74
C ARG A 171 -15.78 18.30 -2.90
N PHE A 172 -14.48 18.06 -2.70
CA PHE A 172 -13.49 19.12 -2.63
C PHE A 172 -12.66 19.30 -3.90
N VAL A 173 -12.53 18.25 -4.69
CA VAL A 173 -11.71 18.22 -5.92
C VAL A 173 -12.56 18.04 -7.17
N GLY A 174 -13.63 17.23 -7.10
CA GLY A 174 -14.44 16.83 -8.25
C GLY A 174 -14.02 15.48 -8.86
N TYR A 175 -13.03 14.78 -8.25
CA TYR A 175 -12.57 13.48 -8.69
C TYR A 175 -13.16 12.37 -7.81
N SER A 176 -14.24 11.74 -8.28
CA SER A 176 -15.00 10.78 -7.49
C SER A 176 -14.21 9.50 -7.21
N ARG A 177 -14.55 8.84 -6.09
CA ARG A 177 -14.01 7.52 -5.74
C ARG A 177 -14.21 6.50 -6.85
N SER A 178 -15.40 6.45 -7.44
CA SER A 178 -15.70 5.51 -8.53
C SER A 178 -14.83 5.73 -9.76
N CYS A 179 -14.52 6.99 -10.10
CA CYS A 179 -13.60 7.30 -11.19
C CYS A 179 -12.17 6.86 -10.87
N GLN A 180 -11.69 7.15 -9.66
CA GLN A 180 -10.34 6.74 -9.22
C GLN A 180 -10.18 5.21 -9.24
N LEU A 181 -11.20 4.47 -8.77
CA LEU A 181 -11.19 3.01 -8.79
C LEU A 181 -11.25 2.46 -10.23
N LYS A 182 -12.10 3.02 -11.11
CA LYS A 182 -12.16 2.61 -12.52
C LYS A 182 -10.85 2.87 -13.25
N ASP A 183 -10.20 3.99 -12.97
CA ASP A 183 -8.91 4.35 -13.58
C ASP A 183 -7.78 3.42 -13.13
N SER A 184 -7.77 3.01 -11.85
CA SER A 184 -6.74 2.12 -11.32
C SER A 184 -7.01 0.63 -11.52
N LEU A 185 -8.27 0.22 -11.66
CA LEU A 185 -8.68 -1.19 -11.77
C LEU A 185 -7.92 -1.99 -12.83
N PRO A 186 -7.73 -1.51 -14.09
CA PRO A 186 -7.01 -2.28 -15.10
C PRO A 186 -5.55 -2.57 -14.68
N ILE A 187 -4.90 -1.63 -13.99
CA ILE A 187 -3.54 -1.81 -13.49
C ILE A 187 -3.50 -2.91 -12.42
N TYR A 188 -4.45 -2.90 -11.49
CA TYR A 188 -4.56 -3.95 -10.46
C TYR A 188 -4.85 -5.32 -11.08
N LEU A 189 -5.74 -5.42 -12.07
CA LEU A 189 -6.05 -6.67 -12.76
C LEU A 189 -4.83 -7.22 -13.52
N LEU A 190 -4.13 -6.38 -14.28
CA LEU A 190 -2.91 -6.78 -14.98
C LEU A 190 -1.81 -7.20 -14.01
N SER A 191 -1.64 -6.47 -12.91
CA SER A 191 -0.64 -6.80 -11.87
C SER A 191 -0.97 -8.12 -11.18
N THR A 192 -2.24 -8.39 -10.91
CA THR A 192 -2.68 -9.67 -10.34
C THR A 192 -2.41 -10.83 -11.29
N ALA A 193 -2.70 -10.66 -12.59
CA ALA A 193 -2.41 -11.67 -13.61
C ALA A 193 -0.91 -11.95 -13.73
N ALA A 194 -0.08 -10.90 -13.77
CA ALA A 194 1.37 -11.02 -13.82
C ALA A 194 1.95 -11.69 -12.56
N ALA A 195 1.46 -11.32 -11.37
CA ALA A 195 1.85 -11.93 -10.11
C ALA A 195 1.43 -13.40 -10.03
N GLY A 196 0.25 -13.75 -10.55
CA GLY A 196 -0.20 -15.13 -10.66
C GLY A 196 0.71 -15.97 -11.56
N ALA A 197 1.13 -15.43 -12.70
CA ALA A 197 2.11 -16.09 -13.57
C ALA A 197 3.46 -16.28 -12.87
N ALA A 198 3.99 -15.26 -12.20
CA ALA A 198 5.23 -15.35 -11.42
C ALA A 198 5.14 -16.38 -10.29
N PHE A 199 3.99 -16.45 -9.62
CA PHE A 199 3.75 -17.45 -8.56
C PHE A 199 3.73 -18.88 -9.13
N CYS A 200 3.11 -19.10 -10.30
CA CYS A 200 3.14 -20.40 -10.97
C CYS A 200 4.56 -20.84 -11.35
N VAL A 201 5.40 -19.91 -11.80
CA VAL A 201 6.81 -20.17 -12.09
C VAL A 201 7.60 -20.52 -10.82
N SER A 202 7.31 -19.81 -9.72
CA SER A 202 7.91 -20.13 -8.40
C SER A 202 7.57 -21.55 -7.93
N PHE A 203 6.37 -22.04 -8.22
CA PHE A 203 5.93 -23.39 -7.86
C PHE A 203 6.56 -24.49 -8.73
N ALA A 204 7.13 -24.15 -9.90
CA ALA A 204 7.76 -25.10 -10.80
C ALA A 204 9.11 -25.66 -10.32
N GLY A 205 9.52 -25.39 -9.07
CA GLY A 205 10.69 -26.01 -8.42
C GLY A 205 12.05 -25.46 -8.85
N LEU A 206 12.10 -24.27 -9.45
CA LEU A 206 13.34 -23.59 -9.79
C LEU A 206 14.07 -23.11 -8.52
N SER A 207 15.40 -23.02 -8.58
CA SER A 207 16.19 -22.45 -7.47
C SER A 207 15.78 -21.00 -7.19
N TYR A 208 15.89 -20.54 -5.94
CA TYR A 208 15.49 -19.17 -5.54
C TYR A 208 16.08 -18.07 -6.43
N GLY A 209 17.34 -18.24 -6.88
CA GLY A 209 17.97 -17.29 -7.79
C GLY A 209 17.32 -17.25 -9.18
N ALA A 210 16.91 -18.39 -9.72
CA ALA A 210 16.24 -18.47 -11.01
C ALA A 210 14.80 -17.90 -10.94
N GLN A 211 14.10 -18.08 -9.80
CA GLN A 211 12.75 -17.55 -9.60
C GLN A 211 12.67 -16.02 -9.61
N LEU A 212 13.78 -15.31 -9.35
CA LEU A 212 13.83 -13.84 -9.38
C LEU A 212 14.16 -13.26 -10.76
N LEU A 213 14.55 -14.11 -11.72
CA LEU A 213 14.91 -13.70 -13.09
C LEU A 213 13.71 -13.72 -14.06
N PHE A 214 12.61 -14.35 -13.68
CA PHE A 214 11.34 -14.42 -14.42
C PHE A 214 10.28 -13.54 -13.75
#